data_23aa3124ea95c021955c6a27e9a6ede9
#
_entry.id   23aa3124ea95c021955c6a27e9a6ede9
#
_cell.length_a   1.000
_cell.length_b   1.000
_cell.length_c   1.000
_cell.angle_alpha   90.00
_cell.angle_beta   90.00
_cell.angle_gamma   90.00
#
_symmetry.space_group_name_H-M   'P 1'
#
loop_
_entity.id
_entity.type
_entity.pdbx_description
1 polymer ?
#
loop_
_entity_poly.entity_id
_entity_poly.type
_entity_poly.pdbx_seq_one_letter_code
_entity_poly.pdbx_strand_id
1 'polypeptide(L)'
;PDDSGILGIHTPTNFYQNVSHKDTQVFDHEVNLVLGFNRLSILDLSSNGHQPMISYDRRAVIMMNGEIYNAFDFTDDLKLKGYKFKGKSDTEVALNLYLEYGIDGMLERLNGMFAIVIYDFCLKKLFLIRDRVGIKPLYVLMEENRVAFSSEIKSFKALPDFKFEIDTSCLD
;
A
#
# COMPACT_ATOMS: atom_id res chain seq x y z
N PRO A 1 17.15 -11.12 -7.19
CA PRO A 1 16.24 -10.21 -7.85
C PRO A 1 15.68 -9.27 -6.80
N ASP A 2 15.81 -7.98 -7.07
CA ASP A 2 15.34 -6.93 -6.19
C ASP A 2 13.80 -6.84 -6.36
N ASP A 3 13.05 -7.24 -5.33
CA ASP A 3 11.58 -7.28 -5.32
C ASP A 3 10.98 -5.93 -4.89
N SER A 4 11.72 -4.84 -5.04
CA SER A 4 11.23 -3.49 -4.72
C SER A 4 10.41 -2.91 -5.87
N GLY A 5 9.26 -2.35 -5.54
CA GLY A 5 8.39 -1.65 -6.48
C GLY A 5 8.21 -0.19 -6.09
N ILE A 6 8.35 0.73 -7.03
CA ILE A 6 8.04 2.14 -6.85
C ILE A 6 6.98 2.53 -7.88
N LEU A 7 5.94 3.19 -7.42
CA LEU A 7 4.89 3.75 -8.25
C LEU A 7 4.80 5.24 -8.00
N GLY A 8 5.09 6.04 -9.02
CA GLY A 8 4.80 7.46 -9.03
C GLY A 8 3.43 7.74 -9.67
N ILE A 9 2.65 8.61 -9.06
CA ILE A 9 1.33 8.98 -9.54
C ILE A 9 1.30 10.48 -9.77
N HIS A 10 1.08 10.86 -11.02
CA HIS A 10 0.80 12.23 -11.42
C HIS A 10 -0.70 12.39 -11.68
N THR A 11 -1.32 13.44 -11.18
CA THR A 11 -2.70 13.79 -11.54
C THR A 11 -2.68 14.83 -12.66
N PRO A 12 -3.36 14.58 -13.80
CA PRO A 12 -4.41 13.59 -14.02
C PRO A 12 -3.92 12.35 -14.78
N THR A 13 -3.78 11.23 -14.14
CA THR A 13 -3.84 9.87 -14.69
C THR A 13 -2.66 9.29 -15.49
N ASN A 14 -1.44 9.73 -15.36
CA ASN A 14 -0.29 9.01 -15.92
C ASN A 14 0.38 8.15 -14.85
N PHE A 15 0.49 6.85 -15.13
CA PHE A 15 1.13 5.86 -14.26
C PHE A 15 2.53 5.57 -14.77
N TYR A 16 3.52 5.64 -13.87
CA TYR A 16 4.85 5.13 -14.14
C TYR A 16 5.06 3.89 -13.28
N GLN A 17 5.05 2.70 -13.90
CA GLN A 17 5.39 1.44 -13.25
C GLN A 17 6.87 1.11 -13.49
N ASN A 18 7.53 0.60 -12.44
CA ASN A 18 8.89 0.06 -12.46
C ASN A 18 10.01 1.09 -12.64
N VAL A 19 10.16 1.95 -11.63
CA VAL A 19 11.43 2.67 -11.45
C VAL A 19 12.32 1.82 -10.56
N SER A 20 13.46 1.37 -11.06
CA SER A 20 14.45 0.68 -10.23
C SER A 20 15.04 1.66 -9.21
N HIS A 21 15.59 1.15 -8.09
CA HIS A 21 16.24 1.99 -7.06
C HIS A 21 17.30 2.97 -7.60
N LYS A 22 17.80 2.73 -8.82
CA LYS A 22 18.79 3.58 -9.50
C LYS A 22 18.16 4.77 -10.23
N ASP A 23 16.84 4.74 -10.46
CA ASP A 23 16.15 5.70 -11.33
C ASP A 23 15.28 6.70 -10.54
N THR A 24 15.45 6.82 -9.22
CA THR A 24 14.72 7.79 -8.37
C THR A 24 14.96 9.26 -8.73
N GLN A 25 15.83 9.54 -9.70
CA GLN A 25 16.08 10.90 -10.21
C GLN A 25 15.21 11.30 -11.40
N VAL A 26 14.28 10.47 -11.85
CA VAL A 26 13.60 10.64 -13.13
C VAL A 26 12.09 10.88 -12.99
N PHE A 27 11.67 11.66 -12.00
CA PHE A 27 10.34 12.26 -12.10
C PHE A 27 10.49 13.67 -12.70
N ASP A 28 10.54 13.72 -14.02
CA ASP A 28 10.62 14.98 -14.80
C ASP A 28 9.30 15.80 -14.74
N HIS A 29 8.33 15.34 -13.94
CA HIS A 29 7.01 15.93 -13.78
C HIS A 29 6.62 16.01 -12.30
N GLU A 30 5.77 16.96 -11.96
CA GLU A 30 5.19 17.06 -10.62
C GLU A 30 4.43 15.76 -10.27
N VAL A 31 4.93 15.02 -9.30
CA VAL A 31 4.32 13.78 -8.80
C VAL A 31 3.65 14.08 -7.46
N ASN A 32 2.35 13.83 -7.37
CA ASN A 32 1.57 14.12 -6.17
C ASN A 32 1.59 12.98 -5.14
N LEU A 33 1.85 11.74 -5.58
CA LEU A 33 1.92 10.58 -4.73
C LEU A 33 3.02 9.63 -5.20
N VAL A 34 3.88 9.19 -4.28
CA VAL A 34 4.89 8.16 -4.52
C VAL A 34 4.63 7.01 -3.57
N LEU A 35 4.52 5.80 -4.11
CA LEU A 35 4.35 4.57 -3.37
C LEU A 35 5.56 3.67 -3.61
N GLY A 36 6.27 3.30 -2.55
CA GLY A 36 7.42 2.41 -2.61
C GLY A 36 7.23 1.19 -1.73
N PHE A 37 7.65 0.03 -2.18
CA PHE A 37 7.51 -1.23 -1.45
C PHE A 37 8.72 -2.13 -1.64
N ASN A 38 9.28 -2.62 -0.53
CA ASN A 38 10.27 -3.69 -0.51
C ASN A 38 9.58 -4.97 -0.09
N ARG A 39 9.50 -5.92 -1.00
CA ARG A 39 8.75 -7.15 -0.80
C ARG A 39 9.61 -8.24 -0.16
N LEU A 40 9.09 -8.84 0.92
CA LEU A 40 9.49 -10.16 1.37
C LEU A 40 8.47 -11.17 0.82
N SER A 41 8.85 -11.90 -0.23
CA SER A 41 7.95 -12.86 -0.89
C SER A 41 7.75 -14.11 -0.04
N ILE A 42 6.51 -14.36 0.42
CA ILE A 42 6.13 -15.53 1.23
C ILE A 42 5.06 -16.35 0.53
N LEU A 43 3.91 -15.76 0.19
CA LEU A 43 2.75 -16.50 -0.35
C LEU A 43 2.75 -16.65 -1.86
N ASP A 44 3.14 -15.65 -2.62
CA ASP A 44 3.23 -15.68 -4.08
C ASP A 44 4.63 -15.26 -4.54
N LEU A 45 5.42 -16.21 -4.98
CA LEU A 45 6.80 -15.96 -5.44
C LEU A 45 6.88 -15.43 -6.87
N SER A 46 5.74 -15.33 -7.56
CA SER A 46 5.69 -14.80 -8.92
C SER A 46 5.67 -13.26 -8.95
N SER A 47 5.89 -12.71 -10.15
CA SER A 47 5.74 -11.28 -10.41
C SER A 47 4.31 -10.77 -10.16
N ASN A 48 3.30 -11.65 -10.13
CA ASN A 48 1.91 -11.26 -9.88
C ASN A 48 1.66 -10.80 -8.43
N GLY A 49 2.54 -11.17 -7.49
CA GLY A 49 2.50 -10.68 -6.11
C GLY A 49 3.26 -9.37 -5.88
N HIS A 50 3.79 -8.72 -6.92
CA HIS A 50 4.49 -7.44 -6.77
C HIS A 50 3.57 -6.33 -6.24
N GLN A 51 4.17 -5.46 -5.43
CA GLN A 51 3.52 -4.27 -4.88
C GLN A 51 4.37 -3.03 -5.21
N PRO A 52 3.76 -1.85 -5.36
CA PRO A 52 2.32 -1.56 -5.28
C PRO A 52 1.49 -2.32 -6.33
N MET A 53 0.37 -2.93 -5.90
CA MET A 53 -0.48 -3.75 -6.76
C MET A 53 -1.67 -2.93 -7.26
N ILE A 54 -1.81 -2.81 -8.59
CA ILE A 54 -2.92 -2.08 -9.22
C ILE A 54 -4.04 -3.06 -9.54
N SER A 55 -5.28 -2.67 -9.23
CA SER A 55 -6.48 -3.43 -9.58
C SER A 55 -6.61 -3.64 -11.10
N TYR A 56 -7.34 -4.70 -11.49
CA TYR A 56 -7.52 -5.05 -12.89
C TYR A 56 -8.18 -3.91 -13.70
N ASP A 57 -9.16 -3.24 -13.09
CA ASP A 57 -9.89 -2.10 -13.64
C ASP A 57 -9.16 -0.76 -13.47
N ARG A 58 -7.96 -0.78 -12.87
CA ARG A 58 -7.13 0.40 -12.57
C ARG A 58 -7.80 1.45 -11.68
N ARG A 59 -8.81 1.06 -10.92
CA ARG A 59 -9.52 1.96 -10.01
C ARG A 59 -8.74 2.23 -8.74
N ALA A 60 -7.96 1.26 -8.25
CA ALA A 60 -7.23 1.40 -7.00
C ALA A 60 -5.85 0.75 -7.06
N VAL A 61 -4.97 1.19 -6.17
CA VAL A 61 -3.68 0.57 -5.91
C VAL A 61 -3.57 0.26 -4.43
N ILE A 62 -2.97 -0.91 -4.10
CA ILE A 62 -2.76 -1.35 -2.73
C ILE A 62 -1.30 -1.69 -2.46
N MET A 63 -0.85 -1.39 -1.24
CA MET A 63 0.34 -1.98 -0.61
C MET A 63 -0.05 -2.56 0.74
N MET A 64 0.54 -3.69 1.09
CA MET A 64 0.29 -4.37 2.36
C MET A 64 1.58 -4.95 2.94
N ASN A 65 1.90 -4.55 4.16
CA ASN A 65 2.87 -5.21 5.01
C ASN A 65 2.09 -6.05 6.02
N GLY A 66 2.05 -7.36 5.84
CA GLY A 66 1.29 -8.24 6.72
C GLY A 66 0.79 -9.50 6.06
N GLU A 67 -0.21 -10.08 6.70
CA GLU A 67 -0.87 -11.31 6.25
C GLU A 67 -2.34 -11.29 6.66
N ILE A 68 -3.22 -11.65 5.72
CA ILE A 68 -4.65 -11.80 5.95
C ILE A 68 -4.97 -13.30 6.01
N TYR A 69 -5.24 -13.78 7.22
CA TYR A 69 -5.39 -15.21 7.50
C TYR A 69 -6.58 -15.87 6.79
N ASN A 70 -7.67 -15.12 6.65
CA ASN A 70 -8.90 -15.58 6.02
C ASN A 70 -9.10 -15.06 4.58
N ALA A 71 -8.03 -14.57 3.93
CA ALA A 71 -8.14 -13.99 2.60
C ALA A 71 -8.80 -14.95 1.59
N PHE A 72 -8.35 -16.19 1.58
CA PHE A 72 -8.77 -17.16 0.56
C PHE A 72 -10.21 -17.65 0.71
N ASP A 73 -10.85 -17.42 1.87
CA ASP A 73 -12.27 -17.71 2.09
C ASP A 73 -13.19 -16.89 1.17
N PHE A 74 -12.71 -15.75 0.69
CA PHE A 74 -13.48 -14.83 -0.16
C PHE A 74 -13.22 -15.02 -1.66
N THR A 75 -12.24 -15.84 -2.04
CA THR A 75 -11.78 -15.92 -3.43
C THR A 75 -12.87 -16.40 -4.38
N ASP A 76 -13.63 -17.41 -4.01
CA ASP A 76 -14.65 -17.98 -4.89
C ASP A 76 -15.87 -17.07 -5.00
N ASP A 77 -16.30 -16.42 -3.91
CA ASP A 77 -17.37 -15.42 -3.96
C ASP A 77 -17.00 -14.23 -4.87
N LEU A 78 -15.79 -13.71 -4.72
CA LEU A 78 -15.29 -12.61 -5.57
C LEU A 78 -15.20 -13.04 -7.05
N LYS A 79 -14.78 -14.27 -7.36
CA LYS A 79 -14.79 -14.79 -8.73
C LYS A 79 -16.20 -14.88 -9.31
N LEU A 80 -17.17 -15.35 -8.53
CA LEU A 80 -18.57 -15.42 -8.93
C LEU A 80 -19.14 -14.00 -9.23
N LYS A 81 -18.65 -12.99 -8.54
CA LYS A 81 -18.98 -11.57 -8.79
C LYS A 81 -18.22 -10.96 -9.95
N GLY A 82 -17.34 -11.71 -10.61
CA GLY A 82 -16.62 -11.30 -11.81
C GLY A 82 -15.24 -10.69 -11.57
N TYR A 83 -14.74 -10.70 -10.32
CA TYR A 83 -13.38 -10.24 -10.02
C TYR A 83 -12.33 -11.20 -10.57
N LYS A 84 -11.28 -10.62 -11.15
CA LYS A 84 -10.17 -11.38 -11.74
C LYS A 84 -9.01 -11.45 -10.77
N PHE A 85 -8.31 -12.58 -10.78
CA PHE A 85 -7.10 -12.81 -10.00
C PHE A 85 -5.96 -13.16 -10.95
N LYS A 86 -4.81 -12.48 -10.79
CA LYS A 86 -3.58 -12.76 -11.53
C LYS A 86 -2.68 -13.73 -10.79
N GLY A 87 -2.75 -13.72 -9.47
CA GLY A 87 -1.92 -14.50 -8.57
C GLY A 87 -2.70 -15.22 -7.48
N LYS A 88 -1.97 -15.59 -6.44
CA LYS A 88 -2.49 -16.22 -5.22
C LYS A 88 -2.06 -15.43 -3.99
N SER A 89 -2.17 -14.12 -4.06
CA SER A 89 -1.79 -13.22 -2.98
C SER A 89 -3.02 -12.81 -2.16
N ASP A 90 -2.88 -12.79 -0.85
CA ASP A 90 -3.87 -12.23 0.07
C ASP A 90 -4.06 -10.72 -0.15
N THR A 91 -3.02 -10.02 -0.58
CA THR A 91 -3.08 -8.62 -1.00
C THR A 91 -4.05 -8.40 -2.16
N GLU A 92 -4.07 -9.31 -3.14
CA GLU A 92 -4.99 -9.22 -4.28
C GLU A 92 -6.44 -9.47 -3.84
N VAL A 93 -6.64 -10.38 -2.89
CA VAL A 93 -7.95 -10.62 -2.30
C VAL A 93 -8.43 -9.37 -1.55
N ALA A 94 -7.57 -8.76 -0.72
CA ALA A 94 -7.91 -7.52 -0.02
C ALA A 94 -8.28 -6.39 -0.97
N LEU A 95 -7.53 -6.24 -2.07
CA LEU A 95 -7.83 -5.24 -3.10
C LEU A 95 -9.21 -5.48 -3.73
N ASN A 96 -9.52 -6.71 -4.09
CA ASN A 96 -10.82 -7.06 -4.66
C ASN A 96 -11.97 -6.90 -3.65
N LEU A 97 -11.74 -7.20 -2.36
CA LEU A 97 -12.71 -6.92 -1.28
C LEU A 97 -12.97 -5.41 -1.15
N TYR A 98 -11.92 -4.59 -1.25
CA TYR A 98 -12.08 -3.12 -1.26
C TYR A 98 -12.93 -2.65 -2.44
N LEU A 99 -12.67 -3.17 -3.63
CA LEU A 99 -13.42 -2.79 -4.84
C LEU A 99 -14.89 -3.16 -4.77
N GLU A 100 -15.22 -4.30 -4.15
CA GLU A 100 -16.59 -4.81 -4.01
C GLU A 100 -17.35 -4.10 -2.88
N TYR A 101 -16.74 -4.01 -1.69
CA TYR A 101 -17.45 -3.63 -0.48
C TYR A 101 -17.07 -2.26 0.07
N GLY A 102 -16.12 -1.57 -0.57
CA GLY A 102 -15.54 -0.34 -0.03
C GLY A 102 -14.65 -0.58 1.19
N ILE A 103 -14.21 0.53 1.81
CA ILE A 103 -13.23 0.45 2.90
C ILE A 103 -13.81 -0.24 4.14
N ASP A 104 -14.98 0.13 4.57
CA ASP A 104 -15.62 -0.40 5.79
C ASP A 104 -15.98 -1.88 5.61
N GLY A 105 -16.60 -2.22 4.48
CA GLY A 105 -16.97 -3.60 4.19
C GLY A 105 -15.77 -4.54 4.03
N MET A 106 -14.65 -4.05 3.50
CA MET A 106 -13.39 -4.81 3.50
C MET A 106 -12.91 -5.03 4.93
N LEU A 107 -12.80 -3.97 5.74
CA LEU A 107 -12.24 -4.03 7.10
C LEU A 107 -13.07 -4.92 8.05
N GLU A 108 -14.37 -4.95 7.90
CA GLU A 108 -15.26 -5.85 8.67
C GLU A 108 -14.96 -7.33 8.40
N ARG A 109 -14.49 -7.65 7.20
CA ARG A 109 -14.23 -9.02 6.74
C ARG A 109 -12.84 -9.52 7.03
N LEU A 110 -11.86 -8.61 7.11
CA LEU A 110 -10.46 -9.00 7.27
C LEU A 110 -10.15 -9.49 8.68
N ASN A 111 -9.49 -10.65 8.74
CA ASN A 111 -8.83 -11.17 9.92
C ASN A 111 -7.35 -11.40 9.61
N GLY A 112 -6.47 -10.69 10.33
CA GLY A 112 -5.03 -10.75 10.05
C GLY A 112 -4.23 -9.72 10.81
N MET A 113 -2.95 -9.66 10.51
CA MET A 113 -2.01 -8.64 10.96
C MET A 113 -1.53 -7.84 9.74
N PHE A 114 -1.80 -6.55 9.70
CA PHE A 114 -1.51 -5.76 8.51
C PHE A 114 -1.33 -4.27 8.77
N ALA A 115 -0.48 -3.69 7.93
CA ALA A 115 -0.48 -2.28 7.61
C ALA A 115 -0.79 -2.16 6.11
N ILE A 116 -1.92 -1.56 5.77
CA ILE A 116 -2.41 -1.46 4.38
C ILE A 116 -2.45 0.01 3.97
N VAL A 117 -2.03 0.26 2.74
CA VAL A 117 -2.18 1.55 2.06
C VAL A 117 -2.99 1.31 0.79
N ILE A 118 -4.09 2.04 0.62
CA ILE A 118 -4.88 2.02 -0.61
C ILE A 118 -5.01 3.45 -1.12
N TYR A 119 -4.76 3.64 -2.41
CA TYR A 119 -5.14 4.86 -3.10
C TYR A 119 -6.21 4.54 -4.15
N ASP A 120 -7.36 5.20 -4.04
CA ASP A 120 -8.46 5.10 -5.00
C ASP A 120 -8.38 6.27 -5.98
N PHE A 121 -8.19 5.96 -7.25
CA PHE A 121 -8.04 6.95 -8.32
C PHE A 121 -9.34 7.67 -8.66
N CYS A 122 -10.50 6.99 -8.47
CA CYS A 122 -11.81 7.57 -8.73
C CYS A 122 -12.23 8.51 -7.60
N LEU A 123 -12.04 8.08 -6.36
CA LEU A 123 -12.36 8.87 -5.18
C LEU A 123 -11.28 9.92 -4.86
N LYS A 124 -10.06 9.77 -5.42
CA LYS A 124 -8.87 10.57 -5.08
C LYS A 124 -8.59 10.56 -3.57
N LYS A 125 -8.70 9.38 -2.95
CA LYS A 125 -8.52 9.19 -1.52
C LYS A 125 -7.38 8.22 -1.24
N LEU A 126 -6.54 8.59 -0.27
CA LEU A 126 -5.53 7.74 0.33
C LEU A 126 -6.05 7.19 1.66
N PHE A 127 -6.07 5.88 1.79
CA PHE A 127 -6.41 5.18 3.03
C PHE A 127 -5.13 4.61 3.63
N LEU A 128 -4.89 4.95 4.89
CA LEU A 128 -3.81 4.40 5.71
C LEU A 128 -4.45 3.58 6.82
N ILE A 129 -4.19 2.28 6.83
CA ILE A 129 -4.93 1.31 7.63
C ILE A 129 -3.95 0.47 8.42
N ARG A 130 -4.26 0.26 9.70
CA ARG A 130 -3.49 -0.61 10.58
C ARG A 130 -4.42 -1.63 11.23
N ASP A 131 -3.90 -2.84 11.48
CA ASP A 131 -4.67 -3.87 12.18
C ASP A 131 -5.11 -3.43 13.59
N ARG A 132 -6.14 -4.09 14.13
CA ARG A 132 -6.84 -3.67 15.36
C ARG A 132 -5.95 -3.56 16.60
N VAL A 133 -4.90 -4.38 16.66
CA VAL A 133 -3.95 -4.41 17.80
C VAL A 133 -2.59 -3.80 17.45
N GLY A 134 -2.43 -3.35 16.20
CA GLY A 134 -1.23 -2.68 15.74
C GLY A 134 -0.01 -3.59 15.65
N ILE A 135 -0.20 -4.87 15.26
CA ILE A 135 0.90 -5.83 15.12
C ILE A 135 1.89 -5.36 14.06
N LYS A 136 1.37 -4.91 12.90
CA LYS A 136 2.24 -4.36 11.85
C LYS A 136 2.41 -2.86 12.06
N PRO A 137 3.66 -2.35 12.02
CA PRO A 137 3.91 -0.94 12.20
C PRO A 137 3.45 -0.13 10.99
N LEU A 138 2.82 1.01 11.27
CA LEU A 138 2.51 2.05 10.31
C LEU A 138 2.72 3.40 11.00
N TYR A 139 3.74 4.12 10.58
CA TYR A 139 4.04 5.46 11.04
C TYR A 139 3.54 6.45 10.01
N VAL A 140 2.93 7.53 10.47
CA VAL A 140 2.39 8.59 9.63
C VAL A 140 2.93 9.93 10.11
N LEU A 141 3.52 10.68 9.19
CA LEU A 141 3.92 12.07 9.38
C LEU A 141 2.93 12.95 8.62
N MET A 142 2.28 13.86 9.33
CA MET A 142 1.35 14.82 8.74
C MET A 142 1.93 16.22 8.90
N GLU A 143 2.17 16.89 7.80
CA GLU A 143 2.59 18.29 7.73
C GLU A 143 1.57 19.08 6.91
N GLU A 144 1.68 20.40 6.92
CA GLU A 144 0.71 21.26 6.23
C GLU A 144 0.57 20.94 4.73
N ASN A 145 1.68 20.60 4.07
CA ASN A 145 1.74 20.41 2.61
C ASN A 145 2.03 18.97 2.18
N ARG A 146 2.27 18.05 3.12
CA ARG A 146 2.57 16.65 2.78
C ARG A 146 2.12 15.67 3.84
N VAL A 147 1.81 14.47 3.39
CA VAL A 147 1.66 13.29 4.23
C VAL A 147 2.71 12.29 3.82
N ALA A 148 3.47 11.76 4.78
CA ALA A 148 4.39 10.66 4.55
C ALA A 148 4.04 9.49 5.48
N PHE A 149 4.27 8.27 5.02
CA PHE A 149 4.01 7.06 5.79
C PHE A 149 5.08 6.00 5.53
N SER A 150 5.33 5.17 6.52
CA SER A 150 6.33 4.11 6.45
C SER A 150 6.09 3.03 7.49
N SER A 151 6.57 1.82 7.22
CA SER A 151 6.68 0.75 8.21
C SER A 151 7.81 0.98 9.22
N GLU A 152 8.75 1.90 8.95
CA GLU A 152 9.88 2.20 9.82
C GLU A 152 10.04 3.71 9.99
N ILE A 153 10.04 4.17 11.24
CA ILE A 153 10.18 5.60 11.57
C ILE A 153 11.48 6.22 11.04
N LYS A 154 12.55 5.40 10.95
CA LYS A 154 13.85 5.88 10.43
C LYS A 154 13.80 6.32 8.96
N SER A 155 12.81 5.86 8.19
CA SER A 155 12.65 6.22 6.79
C SER A 155 12.36 7.71 6.60
N PHE A 156 11.76 8.36 7.60
CA PHE A 156 11.50 9.81 7.52
C PHE A 156 12.76 10.67 7.51
N LYS A 157 13.91 10.10 7.92
CA LYS A 157 15.21 10.80 7.80
C LYS A 157 15.60 11.13 6.34
N ALA A 158 15.02 10.41 5.39
CA ALA A 158 15.24 10.68 3.97
C ALA A 158 14.42 11.85 3.42
N LEU A 159 13.45 12.35 4.20
CA LEU A 159 12.63 13.50 3.79
C LEU A 159 13.43 14.79 3.95
N PRO A 160 13.37 15.70 2.97
CA PRO A 160 13.94 17.03 3.10
C PRO A 160 13.36 17.74 4.34
N ASP A 161 14.22 18.45 5.06
CA ASP A 161 13.87 19.30 6.20
C ASP A 161 13.23 18.58 7.42
N PHE A 162 13.18 17.24 7.41
CA PHE A 162 12.68 16.48 8.54
C PHE A 162 13.65 16.53 9.72
N LYS A 163 13.15 16.94 10.89
CA LYS A 163 13.91 16.96 12.15
C LYS A 163 13.34 15.94 13.11
N PHE A 164 14.24 15.14 13.69
CA PHE A 164 13.90 14.27 14.81
C PHE A 164 13.93 15.08 16.09
N GLU A 165 12.78 15.18 16.74
CA GLU A 165 12.67 15.72 18.09
C GLU A 165 12.16 14.63 19.02
N ILE A 166 12.79 14.46 20.18
CA ILE A 166 12.35 13.52 21.20
C ILE A 166 11.49 14.30 22.18
N ASP A 167 10.25 13.92 22.34
CA ASP A 167 9.41 14.42 23.41
C ASP A 167 9.86 13.77 24.74
N THR A 168 10.64 14.52 25.50
CA THR A 168 11.16 14.05 26.78
C THR A 168 10.09 13.95 27.87
N SER A 169 8.93 14.55 27.68
CA SER A 169 7.81 14.45 28.64
C SER A 169 7.19 13.04 28.69
N CYS A 170 7.47 12.22 27.68
CA CYS A 170 7.00 10.82 27.59
C CYS A 170 8.04 9.80 28.06
N LEU A 171 9.16 10.25 28.62
CA LEU A 171 10.26 9.38 29.11
C LEU A 171 10.19 9.23 30.64
N ASP A 172 9.06 8.75 31.18
CA ASP A 172 8.93 8.37 32.60
C ASP A 172 9.20 6.88 32.83
#